data_3784d8ec8d1e9c3aecf4b671f9708f50
#
_entry.id   3784d8ec8d1e9c3aecf4b671f9708f50
#
_cell.length_a   1.000
_cell.length_b   1.000
_cell.length_c   1.000
_cell.angle_alpha   90.00
_cell.angle_beta   90.00
_cell.angle_gamma   90.00
#
_symmetry.space_group_name_H-M   'P 1'
#
loop_
_entity.id
_entity.type
_entity.pdbx_description
1 polymer ?
#
loop_
_entity_poly.entity_id
_entity_poly.type
_entity_poly.pdbx_seq_one_letter_code
_entity_poly.pdbx_strand_id
1 'polypeptide(L)'
;MPIAPDQYLSPEESADIDAALLSSSEKFLTRLTISSQRLLKAIAQDYDTDVAQLTHTQIIQWFENDSKAKREQGDNAGNLQW
;
A
#
# COMPACT_ATOMS: atom_id res chain seq x y z
N MET A 1 -2.28 -3.54 -15.00
CA MET A 1 -1.35 -4.31 -14.17
C MET A 1 -1.96 -4.67 -12.84
N PRO A 2 -1.70 -5.85 -12.34
CA PRO A 2 -2.19 -6.19 -11.01
C PRO A 2 -1.50 -5.36 -9.95
N ILE A 3 -2.21 -5.14 -8.85
CA ILE A 3 -1.64 -4.52 -7.67
C ILE A 3 -0.50 -5.40 -7.17
N ALA A 4 0.61 -4.79 -6.75
CA ALA A 4 1.70 -5.50 -6.11
C ALA A 4 1.47 -5.50 -4.60
N PRO A 5 0.72 -6.48 -4.03
CA PRO A 5 0.38 -6.46 -2.61
C PRO A 5 1.61 -6.57 -1.71
N ASP A 6 2.73 -7.03 -2.26
CA ASP A 6 3.97 -7.19 -1.51
C ASP A 6 4.86 -5.94 -1.56
N GLN A 7 4.40 -4.84 -2.16
CA GLN A 7 5.20 -3.63 -2.33
C GLN A 7 5.78 -3.10 -1.01
N TYR A 8 5.05 -3.25 0.07
CA TYR A 8 5.45 -2.78 1.40
C TYR A 8 5.78 -3.91 2.37
N LEU A 9 6.07 -5.10 1.84
CA LEU A 9 6.48 -6.25 2.63
C LEU A 9 7.94 -6.58 2.38
N SER A 10 8.65 -7.00 3.44
CA SER A 10 9.99 -7.55 3.27
C SER A 10 9.90 -8.99 2.74
N PRO A 11 10.97 -9.51 2.13
CA PRO A 11 11.01 -10.93 1.73
C PRO A 11 10.77 -11.89 2.88
N GLU A 12 11.24 -11.56 4.09
CA GLU A 12 11.03 -12.39 5.28
C GLU A 12 9.57 -12.42 5.68
N GLU A 13 8.90 -11.28 5.65
CA GLU A 13 7.47 -11.20 5.98
C GLU A 13 6.63 -11.98 4.98
N SER A 14 6.95 -11.87 3.71
CA SER A 14 6.26 -12.62 2.68
C SER A 14 6.44 -14.13 2.86
N ALA A 15 7.67 -14.57 3.17
CA ALA A 15 7.96 -15.96 3.42
C ALA A 15 7.22 -16.50 4.65
N ASP A 16 7.16 -15.70 5.71
CA ASP A 16 6.44 -16.08 6.93
C ASP A 16 4.95 -16.25 6.67
N ILE A 17 4.35 -15.38 5.88
CA ILE A 17 2.95 -15.50 5.50
C ILE A 17 2.72 -16.75 4.67
N ASP A 18 3.61 -17.03 3.72
CA ASP A 18 3.50 -18.23 2.87
C ASP A 18 3.62 -19.52 3.68
N ALA A 19 4.43 -19.51 4.72
CA ALA A 19 4.63 -20.67 5.60
C ALA A 19 3.51 -20.84 6.63
N ALA A 20 2.67 -19.83 6.84
CA ALA A 20 1.62 -19.87 7.85
C ALA A 20 0.52 -20.86 7.46
N LEU A 21 -0.12 -21.45 8.48
CA LEU A 21 -1.23 -22.38 8.28
C LEU A 21 -2.54 -21.62 8.04
N LEU A 22 -2.59 -20.95 6.90
CA LEU A 22 -3.73 -20.12 6.52
C LEU A 22 -4.22 -20.51 5.12
N SER A 23 -5.49 -20.26 4.85
CA SER A 23 -6.02 -20.41 3.49
C SER A 23 -5.43 -19.34 2.57
N SER A 24 -5.59 -19.52 1.27
CA SER A 24 -5.13 -18.53 0.28
C SER A 24 -5.76 -17.16 0.50
N SER A 25 -7.06 -17.13 0.81
CA SER A 25 -7.77 -15.88 1.09
C SER A 25 -7.25 -15.20 2.35
N GLU A 26 -6.98 -15.98 3.38
CA GLU A 26 -6.43 -15.44 4.64
C GLU A 26 -5.02 -14.90 4.45
N LYS A 27 -4.19 -15.59 3.66
CA LYS A 27 -2.85 -15.11 3.33
C LYS A 27 -2.89 -13.79 2.59
N PHE A 28 -3.79 -13.67 1.62
CA PHE A 28 -3.99 -12.42 0.89
C PHE A 28 -4.39 -11.28 1.81
N LEU A 29 -5.35 -11.51 2.70
CA LEU A 29 -5.80 -10.51 3.67
C LEU A 29 -4.68 -10.13 4.64
N THR A 30 -3.87 -11.09 5.06
CA THR A 30 -2.73 -10.83 5.95
C THR A 30 -1.71 -9.91 5.26
N ARG A 31 -1.37 -10.21 4.01
CA ARG A 31 -0.47 -9.35 3.22
C ARG A 31 -1.02 -7.94 3.10
N LEU A 32 -2.29 -7.84 2.75
CA LEU A 32 -2.95 -6.56 2.57
C LEU A 32 -2.95 -5.76 3.87
N THR A 33 -3.22 -6.41 4.99
CA THR A 33 -3.26 -5.74 6.30
C THR A 33 -1.89 -5.17 6.68
N ILE A 34 -0.84 -5.96 6.53
CA ILE A 34 0.52 -5.54 6.88
C ILE A 34 0.98 -4.41 5.95
N SER A 35 0.78 -4.57 4.65
CA SER A 35 1.20 -3.55 3.68
C SER A 35 0.40 -2.25 3.83
N SER A 36 -0.88 -2.34 4.20
CA SER A 36 -1.73 -1.16 4.41
C SER A 36 -1.26 -0.29 5.55
N GLN A 37 -0.76 -0.89 6.64
CA GLN A 37 -0.22 -0.13 7.75
C GLN A 37 0.95 0.73 7.32
N ARG A 38 1.82 0.19 6.50
CA ARG A 38 3.00 0.91 6.00
C ARG A 38 2.62 1.96 4.97
N LEU A 39 1.66 1.65 4.12
CA LEU A 39 1.14 2.61 3.16
C LEU A 39 0.49 3.80 3.89
N LEU A 40 -0.28 3.54 4.93
CA LEU A 40 -0.88 4.61 5.72
C LEU A 40 0.18 5.51 6.35
N LYS A 41 1.29 4.94 6.82
CA LYS A 41 2.40 5.73 7.36
C LYS A 41 3.03 6.62 6.29
N ALA A 42 3.19 6.09 5.08
CA ALA A 42 3.74 6.87 3.96
C ALA A 42 2.81 8.03 3.60
N ILE A 43 1.51 7.79 3.55
CA ILE A 43 0.53 8.83 3.27
C ILE A 43 0.56 9.90 4.37
N ALA A 44 0.63 9.49 5.63
CA ALA A 44 0.69 10.41 6.75
C ALA A 44 1.94 11.30 6.68
N GLN A 45 3.07 10.73 6.28
CA GLN A 45 4.30 11.49 6.11
C GLN A 45 4.17 12.54 5.01
N ASP A 46 3.52 12.21 3.91
CA ASP A 46 3.30 13.15 2.82
C ASP A 46 2.43 14.34 3.23
N TYR A 47 1.53 14.14 4.18
CA TYR A 47 0.69 15.20 4.72
C TYR A 47 1.23 15.81 6.02
N ASP A 48 2.43 15.37 6.44
CA ASP A 48 3.08 15.84 7.66
C ASP A 48 2.16 15.70 8.89
N THR A 49 1.57 14.51 9.04
CA THR A 49 0.64 14.21 10.11
C THR A 49 0.81 12.77 10.59
N ASP A 50 0.09 12.39 11.63
CA ASP A 50 0.07 11.02 12.15
C ASP A 50 -1.04 10.22 11.46
N VAL A 51 -0.85 8.89 11.38
CA VAL A 51 -1.86 8.00 10.81
C VAL A 51 -3.21 8.21 11.47
N ALA A 52 -3.25 8.37 12.79
CA ALA A 52 -4.50 8.57 13.53
C ALA A 52 -5.22 9.87 13.15
N GLN A 53 -4.51 10.83 12.59
CA GLN A 53 -5.09 12.13 12.19
C GLN A 53 -5.48 12.17 10.71
N LEU A 54 -5.16 11.14 9.94
CA LEU A 54 -5.53 11.09 8.53
C LEU A 54 -7.04 11.03 8.37
N THR A 55 -7.56 11.85 7.47
CA THR A 55 -8.97 11.83 7.11
C THR A 55 -9.16 10.99 5.86
N HIS A 56 -10.38 10.50 5.65
CA HIS A 56 -10.69 9.76 4.41
C HIS A 56 -10.50 10.65 3.17
N THR A 57 -10.75 11.93 3.30
CA THR A 57 -10.55 12.87 2.20
C THR A 57 -9.08 12.96 1.80
N GLN A 58 -8.18 13.02 2.78
CA GLN A 58 -6.74 13.04 2.52
C GLN A 58 -6.27 11.75 1.84
N ILE A 59 -6.79 10.62 2.30
CA ILE A 59 -6.44 9.31 1.72
C ILE A 59 -6.90 9.25 0.26
N ILE A 60 -8.14 9.64 -0.02
CA ILE A 60 -8.67 9.69 -1.39
C ILE A 60 -7.83 10.61 -2.26
N GLN A 61 -7.50 11.79 -1.76
CA GLN A 61 -6.71 12.75 -2.52
C GLN A 61 -5.31 12.23 -2.81
N TRP A 62 -4.69 11.53 -1.86
CA TRP A 62 -3.37 10.93 -2.08
C TRP A 62 -3.41 9.94 -3.26
N PHE A 63 -4.42 9.08 -3.31
CA PHE A 63 -4.58 8.13 -4.41
C PHE A 63 -4.89 8.83 -5.73
N GLU A 64 -5.69 9.87 -5.70
CA GLU A 64 -5.98 10.67 -6.91
C GLU A 64 -4.71 11.31 -7.46
N ASN A 65 -3.87 11.87 -6.59
CA ASN A 65 -2.61 12.48 -6.99
C ASN A 65 -1.64 11.44 -7.56
N ASP A 66 -1.58 10.27 -6.95
CA ASP A 66 -0.74 9.17 -7.42
C ASP A 66 -1.19 8.69 -8.81
N SER A 67 -2.49 8.53 -9.00
CA SER A 67 -3.07 8.15 -10.29
C SER A 67 -2.82 9.21 -11.35
N LYS A 68 -2.92 10.48 -10.98
CA LYS A 68 -2.66 11.59 -11.91
C LYS A 68 -1.21 11.59 -12.36
N ALA A 69 -0.27 11.38 -11.45
CA ALA A 69 1.14 11.31 -11.79
C ALA A 69 1.39 10.19 -12.80
N LYS A 70 0.79 9.02 -12.59
CA LYS A 70 0.92 7.89 -13.51
C LYS A 70 0.35 8.21 -14.89
N ARG A 71 -0.79 8.89 -14.96
CA ARG A 71 -1.43 9.22 -16.23
C ARG A 71 -0.63 10.28 -17.02
N GLU A 72 -0.03 11.23 -16.32
CA GLU A 72 0.63 12.36 -16.97
C GLU A 72 2.11 12.11 -17.25
N GLN A 73 2.78 11.30 -16.41
CA GLN A 73 4.23 11.12 -16.46
C GLN A 73 4.65 9.68 -16.69
N GLY A 74 3.70 8.75 -16.78
CA GLY A 74 3.97 7.34 -17.01
C GLY A 74 3.75 6.51 -15.76
N ASP A 75 3.68 5.18 -15.94
CA ASP A 75 3.32 4.24 -14.89
C ASP A 75 4.29 4.23 -13.71
N ASN A 76 5.53 4.65 -13.93
CA ASN A 76 6.56 4.63 -12.90
C ASN A 76 6.61 5.93 -12.08
N ALA A 77 5.82 6.94 -12.44
CA ALA A 77 5.85 8.23 -11.77
C ALA A 77 5.10 8.24 -10.43
N GLY A 78 4.13 7.33 -10.24
CA GLY A 78 3.40 7.23 -8.99
C GLY A 78 4.15 6.40 -7.95
N ASN A 79 3.70 6.48 -6.70
CA ASN A 79 4.29 5.72 -5.60
C ASN A 79 3.86 4.26 -5.59
N LEU A 80 2.72 3.95 -6.19
CA LEU A 80 2.20 2.58 -6.24
C LEU A 80 2.46 1.94 -7.60
N GLN A 81 2.79 0.66 -7.56
CA GLN A 81 2.99 -0.14 -8.77
C GLN A 81 1.73 -0.97 -9.01
N TRP A 82 0.99 -0.61 -10.04
CA TRP A 82 -0.26 -1.32 -10.41
C TRP A 82 -0.02 -2.27 -11.56
#